data_35baf2db996aadda8751b6d6ce4c053c
#
_entry.id   35baf2db996aadda8751b6d6ce4c053c
#
_cell.length_a   1.000
_cell.length_b   1.000
_cell.length_c   1.000
_cell.angle_alpha   90.00
_cell.angle_beta   90.00
_cell.angle_gamma   90.00
#
_symmetry.space_group_name_H-M   'P 1'
#
loop_
_entity.id
_entity.type
_entity.pdbx_description
1 polymer ?
#
loop_
_entity_poly.entity_id
_entity_poly.type
_entity_poly.pdbx_seq_one_letter_code
_entity_poly.pdbx_strand_id
1 'polypeptide(L)'
;MRIEFCESFNLPVQEVYEFLRSPADWPRLYGSYGDVIDYGNGWLGVPIKNFPFPLVARTTGDVPSQRVRWDLGGFWRGDGEVNFEVEDGVTRVTGYETVRVPYLLFLAPLAERLLLEKRFQGIWRKGWRRLHAMEPSSDAS
;
A
#
# COMPACT_ATOMS: atom_id res chain seq x y z
N MET A 1 0.49 -1.99 15.08
CA MET A 1 0.13 -2.97 14.03
C MET A 1 1.21 -2.97 12.96
N ARG A 2 1.68 -4.12 12.58
CA ARG A 2 2.66 -4.27 11.51
C ARG A 2 2.16 -5.30 10.50
N ILE A 3 2.17 -4.92 9.24
CA ILE A 3 1.79 -5.79 8.13
C ILE A 3 3.05 -6.05 7.33
N GLU A 4 3.37 -7.32 7.12
CA GLU A 4 4.48 -7.71 6.26
C GLU A 4 3.92 -8.38 5.01
N PHE A 5 4.61 -8.19 3.89
CA PHE A 5 4.18 -8.77 2.63
C PHE A 5 5.36 -9.27 1.81
N CYS A 6 5.07 -10.30 1.04
CA CYS A 6 6.00 -10.90 0.09
C CYS A 6 5.17 -11.47 -1.05
N GLU A 7 5.25 -10.84 -2.21
CA GLU A 7 4.46 -11.22 -3.38
C GLU A 7 5.37 -11.29 -4.61
N SER A 8 5.03 -12.16 -5.53
CA SER A 8 5.75 -12.29 -6.80
C SER A 8 4.78 -12.12 -7.96
N PHE A 9 5.20 -11.36 -8.97
CA PHE A 9 4.38 -11.04 -10.12
C PHE A 9 5.12 -11.32 -11.42
N ASN A 10 4.41 -11.90 -12.36
CA ASN A 10 4.92 -12.07 -13.72
C ASN A 10 4.65 -10.78 -14.52
N LEU A 11 5.22 -9.68 -14.04
CA LEU A 11 5.09 -8.34 -14.59
C LEU A 11 6.47 -7.66 -14.60
N PRO A 12 6.73 -6.74 -15.52
CA PRO A 12 7.96 -5.93 -15.47
C PRO A 12 8.03 -5.13 -14.17
N VAL A 13 9.22 -5.02 -13.59
CA VAL A 13 9.41 -4.30 -12.33
C VAL A 13 8.97 -2.85 -12.43
N GLN A 14 9.21 -2.20 -13.55
CA GLN A 14 8.81 -0.81 -13.78
C GLN A 14 7.29 -0.64 -13.66
N GLU A 15 6.53 -1.59 -14.17
CA GLU A 15 5.07 -1.54 -14.12
C GLU A 15 4.55 -1.68 -12.68
N VAL A 16 5.11 -2.60 -11.91
CA VAL A 16 4.76 -2.77 -10.50
C VAL A 16 5.17 -1.55 -9.68
N TYR A 17 6.37 -1.04 -9.92
CA TYR A 17 6.89 0.14 -9.25
C TYR A 17 6.00 1.37 -9.45
N GLU A 18 5.49 1.58 -10.66
CA GLU A 18 4.65 2.74 -10.96
C GLU A 18 3.35 2.79 -10.17
N PHE A 19 2.85 1.64 -9.71
CA PHE A 19 1.68 1.61 -8.82
C PHE A 19 2.00 1.98 -7.39
N LEU A 20 3.24 1.78 -6.95
CA LEU A 20 3.60 1.89 -5.53
C LEU A 20 4.48 3.11 -5.21
N ARG A 21 5.05 3.75 -6.23
CA ARG A 21 6.02 4.83 -6.04
C ARG A 21 5.48 6.08 -5.34
N SER A 22 4.18 6.34 -5.45
CA SER A 22 3.57 7.55 -4.88
C SER A 22 2.18 7.25 -4.36
N PRO A 23 1.78 7.88 -3.23
CA PRO A 23 0.39 7.77 -2.76
C PRO A 23 -0.64 8.23 -3.80
N ALA A 24 -0.26 9.12 -4.73
CA ALA A 24 -1.14 9.54 -5.80
C ALA A 24 -1.56 8.41 -6.74
N ASP A 25 -0.74 7.35 -6.82
CA ASP A 25 -1.02 6.19 -7.67
C ASP A 25 -1.78 5.09 -6.93
N TRP A 26 -1.86 5.15 -5.60
CA TRP A 26 -2.52 4.13 -4.79
C TRP A 26 -4.00 3.91 -5.11
N PRO A 27 -4.80 4.95 -5.48
CA PRO A 27 -6.17 4.72 -5.89
C PRO A 27 -6.33 3.76 -7.07
N ARG A 28 -5.35 3.70 -7.95
CA ARG A 28 -5.34 2.76 -9.08
C ARG A 28 -5.20 1.32 -8.61
N LEU A 29 -4.61 1.15 -7.44
CA LEU A 29 -4.33 -0.16 -6.86
C LEU A 29 -5.46 -0.63 -5.93
N TYR A 30 -5.87 0.25 -5.02
CA TYR A 30 -6.83 -0.11 -3.96
C TYR A 30 -8.28 0.24 -4.28
N GLY A 31 -8.49 1.13 -5.25
CA GLY A 31 -9.78 1.77 -5.46
C GLY A 31 -10.00 2.91 -4.47
N SER A 32 -10.55 4.01 -4.96
CA SER A 32 -10.82 5.19 -4.17
C SER A 32 -12.24 5.66 -4.44
N TYR A 33 -12.88 6.24 -3.44
CA TYR A 33 -14.21 6.83 -3.61
C TYR A 33 -14.18 8.34 -3.90
N GLY A 34 -13.00 8.92 -3.99
CA GLY A 34 -12.82 10.34 -4.25
C GLY A 34 -11.43 10.65 -4.79
N ASP A 35 -11.18 11.93 -4.99
CA ASP A 35 -9.91 12.39 -5.51
C ASP A 35 -8.84 12.44 -4.41
N VAL A 36 -7.58 12.27 -4.81
CA VAL A 36 -6.44 12.46 -3.93
C VAL A 36 -6.35 13.95 -3.58
N ILE A 37 -6.16 14.25 -2.29
CA ILE A 37 -6.05 15.60 -1.78
C ILE A 37 -4.57 15.92 -1.54
N ASP A 38 -4.09 17.03 -2.11
CA ASP A 38 -2.73 17.50 -1.89
C ASP A 38 -2.72 18.48 -0.72
N TYR A 39 -2.05 18.09 0.38
CA TYR A 39 -1.92 18.92 1.57
C TYR A 39 -0.64 19.76 1.57
N GLY A 40 0.19 19.67 0.54
CA GLY A 40 1.46 20.36 0.46
C GLY A 40 2.62 19.56 1.07
N ASN A 41 3.84 19.95 0.73
CA ASN A 41 5.08 19.33 1.21
C ASN A 41 5.17 17.83 0.95
N GLY A 42 4.51 17.35 -0.12
CA GLY A 42 4.50 15.95 -0.49
C GLY A 42 3.46 15.10 0.23
N TRP A 43 2.70 15.66 1.15
CA TRP A 43 1.64 14.95 1.85
C TRP A 43 0.38 14.86 0.99
N LEU A 44 -0.08 13.63 0.78
CA LEU A 44 -1.25 13.35 -0.03
C LEU A 44 -2.28 12.57 0.78
N GLY A 45 -3.54 12.97 0.68
CA GLY A 45 -4.65 12.26 1.31
C GLY A 45 -5.33 11.35 0.30
N VAL A 46 -5.35 10.05 0.57
CA VAL A 46 -5.95 9.04 -0.29
C VAL A 46 -7.22 8.52 0.37
N PRO A 47 -8.41 8.88 -0.16
CA PRO A 47 -9.66 8.35 0.38
C PRO A 47 -9.83 6.90 -0.05
N ILE A 48 -9.84 6.00 0.92
CA ILE A 48 -9.97 4.57 0.68
C ILE A 48 -11.36 4.09 1.05
N LYS A 49 -11.94 3.31 0.16
CA LYS A 49 -13.28 2.76 0.35
C LYS A 49 -13.36 1.90 1.62
N ASN A 50 -14.41 2.09 2.39
CA ASN A 50 -14.65 1.39 3.66
C ASN A 50 -13.70 1.80 4.80
N PHE A 51 -13.03 2.94 4.65
CA PHE A 51 -12.18 3.50 5.69
C PHE A 51 -12.77 4.83 6.18
N PRO A 52 -12.85 5.04 7.51
CA PRO A 52 -13.48 6.24 8.05
C PRO A 52 -12.68 7.52 7.80
N PHE A 53 -11.35 7.41 7.61
CA PHE A 53 -10.48 8.55 7.38
C PHE A 53 -9.57 8.27 6.20
N PRO A 54 -9.22 9.27 5.39
CA PRO A 54 -8.26 9.08 4.31
C PRO A 54 -6.89 8.70 4.87
N LEU A 55 -6.15 7.92 4.10
CA LEU A 55 -4.75 7.68 4.39
C LEU A 55 -3.95 8.91 3.93
N VAL A 56 -3.25 9.54 4.86
CA VAL A 56 -2.37 10.67 4.55
C VAL A 56 -0.94 10.12 4.52
N ALA A 57 -0.28 10.25 3.41
CA ALA A 57 1.03 9.64 3.21
C ALA A 57 1.97 10.56 2.42
N ARG A 58 3.26 10.38 2.65
CA ARG A 58 4.31 11.08 1.93
C ARG A 58 5.43 10.11 1.61
N THR A 59 5.86 10.08 0.35
CA THR A 59 7.06 9.33 -0.04
C THR A 59 8.29 9.99 0.57
N THR A 60 9.08 9.24 1.32
CA THR A 60 10.29 9.71 1.99
C THR A 60 11.55 9.19 1.35
N GLY A 61 11.47 8.13 0.54
CA GLY A 61 12.58 7.57 -0.18
C GLY A 61 12.09 6.90 -1.45
N ASP A 62 12.80 7.09 -2.54
CA ASP A 62 12.46 6.53 -3.83
C ASP A 62 13.74 6.23 -4.60
N VAL A 63 14.08 4.94 -4.68
CA VAL A 63 15.12 4.44 -5.56
C VAL A 63 14.40 3.70 -6.69
N PRO A 64 14.31 4.28 -7.89
CA PRO A 64 13.47 3.76 -8.97
C PRO A 64 13.64 2.26 -9.21
N SER A 65 12.52 1.56 -9.22
CA SER A 65 12.42 0.10 -9.43
C SER A 65 13.20 -0.75 -8.42
N GLN A 66 13.64 -0.16 -7.31
CA GLN A 66 14.38 -0.86 -6.26
C GLN A 66 13.73 -0.77 -4.90
N ARG A 67 13.34 0.45 -4.47
CA ARG A 67 12.78 0.65 -3.14
C ARG A 67 11.96 1.94 -3.08
N VAL A 68 10.83 1.86 -2.38
CA VAL A 68 10.02 3.02 -2.04
C VAL A 68 9.74 3.01 -0.54
N ARG A 69 9.90 4.15 0.10
CA ARG A 69 9.58 4.34 1.52
C ARG A 69 8.60 5.49 1.65
N TRP A 70 7.71 5.38 2.63
CA TRP A 70 6.75 6.43 2.92
C TRP A 70 6.48 6.55 4.41
N ASP A 71 6.01 7.73 4.81
CA ASP A 71 5.45 7.97 6.14
C ASP A 71 3.95 8.12 6.03
N LEU A 72 3.24 7.69 7.06
CA LEU A 72 1.83 7.95 7.26
C LEU A 72 1.65 9.05 8.30
N GLY A 73 0.74 9.97 8.04
CA GLY A 73 0.41 11.07 8.93
C GLY A 73 -1.08 11.24 9.11
N GLY A 74 -1.49 12.32 9.79
CA GLY A 74 -2.89 12.56 10.06
C GLY A 74 -3.44 11.62 11.13
N PHE A 75 -4.62 11.06 10.89
CA PHE A 75 -5.28 10.15 11.83
C PHE A 75 -4.50 8.84 11.99
N TRP A 76 -4.04 8.26 10.88
CA TRP A 76 -3.23 7.05 10.88
C TRP A 76 -1.76 7.42 10.80
N ARG A 77 -0.95 6.99 11.74
CA ARG A 77 0.48 7.30 11.76
C ARG A 77 1.29 6.02 11.60
N GLY A 78 2.42 6.13 10.93
CA GLY A 78 3.30 5.01 10.75
C GLY A 78 4.27 5.22 9.60
N ASP A 79 4.75 4.13 9.07
CA ASP A 79 5.68 4.14 7.95
C ASP A 79 5.58 2.84 7.18
N GLY A 80 6.17 2.81 6.01
CA GLY A 80 6.22 1.63 5.19
C GLY A 80 7.40 1.63 4.23
N GLU A 81 7.70 0.46 3.73
CA GLU A 81 8.76 0.27 2.76
C GLU A 81 8.42 -0.91 1.85
N VAL A 82 8.71 -0.73 0.57
CA VAL A 82 8.57 -1.77 -0.45
C VAL A 82 9.90 -1.91 -1.16
N ASN A 83 10.36 -3.15 -1.30
CA ASN A 83 11.56 -3.49 -2.05
C ASN A 83 11.20 -4.34 -3.25
N PHE A 84 11.86 -4.10 -4.38
CA PHE A 84 11.63 -4.78 -5.64
C PHE A 84 12.89 -5.53 -6.04
N GLU A 85 12.71 -6.82 -6.39
CA GLU A 85 13.78 -7.66 -6.92
C GLU A 85 13.28 -8.32 -8.20
N VAL A 86 14.16 -8.50 -9.16
CA VAL A 86 13.84 -9.20 -10.41
C VAL A 86 14.71 -10.43 -10.50
N GLU A 87 14.06 -11.57 -10.72
CA GLU A 87 14.74 -12.85 -10.93
C GLU A 87 13.98 -13.63 -11.98
N ASP A 88 14.66 -14.01 -13.06
CA ASP A 88 14.09 -14.80 -14.17
C ASP A 88 12.80 -14.21 -14.76
N GLY A 89 12.75 -12.88 -14.89
CA GLY A 89 11.58 -12.18 -15.44
C GLY A 89 10.41 -12.03 -14.46
N VAL A 90 10.58 -12.47 -13.22
CA VAL A 90 9.57 -12.34 -12.17
C VAL A 90 9.97 -11.20 -11.24
N THR A 91 9.03 -10.31 -10.95
CA THR A 91 9.22 -9.23 -9.99
C THR A 91 8.74 -9.69 -8.62
N ARG A 92 9.66 -9.69 -7.66
CA ARG A 92 9.36 -9.99 -6.27
C ARG A 92 9.26 -8.71 -5.47
N VAL A 93 8.16 -8.57 -4.75
CA VAL A 93 7.89 -7.39 -3.91
C VAL A 93 7.87 -7.85 -2.46
N THR A 94 8.73 -7.25 -1.65
CA THR A 94 8.77 -7.53 -0.20
C THR A 94 8.71 -6.21 0.54
N GLY A 95 8.23 -6.24 1.76
CA GLY A 95 8.21 -5.04 2.56
C GLY A 95 7.29 -5.14 3.77
N TYR A 96 7.02 -3.98 4.34
CA TYR A 96 6.17 -3.86 5.51
C TYR A 96 5.45 -2.52 5.54
N GLU A 97 4.38 -2.46 6.32
CA GLU A 97 3.73 -1.23 6.71
C GLU A 97 3.41 -1.30 8.19
N THR A 98 3.87 -0.30 8.93
CA THR A 98 3.56 -0.15 10.34
C THR A 98 2.52 0.95 10.49
N VAL A 99 1.42 0.65 11.17
CA VAL A 99 0.35 1.61 11.40
C VAL A 99 0.12 1.71 12.91
N ARG A 100 0.20 2.92 13.43
CA ARG A 100 -0.09 3.19 14.84
C ARG A 100 -1.56 3.54 14.98
N VAL A 101 -2.21 2.84 15.88
CA VAL A 101 -3.61 3.08 16.19
C VAL A 101 -3.70 4.35 17.03
N PRO A 102 -4.63 5.28 16.72
CA PRO A 102 -4.81 6.47 17.54
C PRO A 102 -5.06 6.13 19.01
N TYR A 103 -4.59 7.00 19.92
CA TYR A 103 -4.66 6.76 21.36
C TYR A 103 -6.05 6.35 21.84
N LEU A 104 -7.10 6.98 21.29
CA LEU A 104 -8.49 6.66 21.65
C LEU A 104 -8.88 5.23 21.30
N LEU A 105 -8.31 4.67 20.24
CA LEU A 105 -8.56 3.28 19.83
C LEU A 105 -7.73 2.28 20.63
N PHE A 106 -6.72 2.77 21.38
CA PHE A 106 -5.97 1.91 22.28
C PHE A 106 -6.85 1.35 23.40
N LEU A 107 -7.90 2.09 23.75
CA LEU A 107 -8.90 1.68 24.74
C LEU A 107 -10.04 0.85 24.12
N ALA A 108 -10.05 0.67 22.80
CA ALA A 108 -11.07 -0.11 22.14
C ALA A 108 -10.96 -1.59 22.48
N PRO A 109 -12.07 -2.33 22.49
CA PRO A 109 -12.07 -3.78 22.69
C PRO A 109 -11.15 -4.46 21.68
N LEU A 110 -10.51 -5.54 22.10
CA LEU A 110 -9.60 -6.32 21.27
C LEU A 110 -10.22 -6.71 19.93
N ALA A 111 -11.51 -7.03 19.93
CA ALA A 111 -12.23 -7.39 18.71
C ALA A 111 -12.22 -6.25 17.66
N GLU A 112 -12.36 -5.00 18.10
CA GLU A 112 -12.34 -3.85 17.20
C GLU A 112 -10.94 -3.61 16.64
N ARG A 113 -9.90 -3.84 17.43
CA ARG A 113 -8.52 -3.75 16.98
C ARG A 113 -8.23 -4.81 15.91
N LEU A 114 -8.68 -6.04 16.13
CA LEU A 114 -8.50 -7.13 15.18
C LEU A 114 -9.25 -6.85 13.88
N LEU A 115 -10.43 -6.25 13.97
CA LEU A 115 -11.21 -5.88 12.80
C LEU A 115 -10.49 -4.80 11.98
N LEU A 116 -9.90 -3.82 12.65
CA LEU A 116 -9.14 -2.75 12.01
C LEU A 116 -7.91 -3.31 11.30
N GLU A 117 -7.18 -4.19 11.97
CA GLU A 117 -6.02 -4.86 11.38
C GLU A 117 -6.40 -5.64 10.12
N LYS A 118 -7.52 -6.35 10.14
CA LYS A 118 -8.03 -7.07 8.98
C LYS A 118 -8.37 -6.13 7.83
N ARG A 119 -8.89 -4.93 8.12
CA ARG A 119 -9.21 -3.93 7.09
C ARG A 119 -7.93 -3.44 6.40
N PHE A 120 -6.87 -3.14 7.16
CA PHE A 120 -5.58 -2.76 6.58
C PHE A 120 -4.98 -3.88 5.74
N GLN A 121 -5.01 -5.10 6.24
CA GLN A 121 -4.54 -6.25 5.48
C GLN A 121 -5.37 -6.43 4.20
N GLY A 122 -6.67 -6.15 4.27
CA GLY A 122 -7.57 -6.22 3.13
C GLY A 122 -7.23 -5.23 2.02
N ILE A 123 -6.76 -4.03 2.38
CA ILE A 123 -6.31 -3.02 1.41
C ILE A 123 -5.15 -3.59 0.60
N TRP A 124 -4.12 -4.10 1.26
CA TRP A 124 -2.97 -4.69 0.61
C TRP A 124 -3.35 -5.90 -0.25
N ARG A 125 -4.20 -6.76 0.29
CA ARG A 125 -4.67 -7.96 -0.43
C ARG A 125 -5.41 -7.59 -1.70
N LYS A 126 -6.23 -6.54 -1.67
CA LYS A 126 -6.92 -6.02 -2.84
C LYS A 126 -5.95 -5.50 -3.89
N GLY A 127 -4.91 -4.79 -3.44
CA GLY A 127 -3.86 -4.30 -4.31
C GLY A 127 -3.10 -5.43 -4.99
N TRP A 128 -2.72 -6.45 -4.24
CA TRP A 128 -2.02 -7.61 -4.78
C TRP A 128 -2.88 -8.38 -5.80
N ARG A 129 -4.16 -8.53 -5.53
CA ARG A 129 -5.08 -9.17 -6.47
C ARG A 129 -5.18 -8.39 -7.77
N ARG A 130 -5.18 -7.08 -7.69
CA ARG A 130 -5.20 -6.25 -8.89
C ARG A 130 -3.97 -6.44 -9.75
N LEU A 131 -2.79 -6.49 -9.13
CA LEU A 131 -1.55 -6.74 -9.84
C LEU A 131 -1.52 -8.15 -10.43
N HIS A 132 -1.98 -9.16 -9.70
CA HIS A 132 -2.07 -10.51 -10.23
C HIS A 132 -3.03 -10.61 -11.42
N ALA A 133 -4.10 -9.83 -11.41
CA ALA A 133 -5.04 -9.79 -12.54
C ALA A 133 -4.42 -9.20 -13.81
N MET A 134 -3.34 -8.43 -13.69
CA MET A 134 -2.61 -7.84 -14.82
C MET A 134 -1.56 -8.80 -15.40
N GLU A 135 -1.27 -9.90 -14.74
CA GLU A 135 -0.29 -10.86 -15.23
C GLU A 135 -0.76 -11.51 -16.53
N PRO A 136 0.18 -11.83 -17.46
CA PRO A 136 -0.17 -12.55 -18.67
C PRO A 136 -0.82 -13.90 -18.34
N SER A 137 -1.83 -14.28 -19.13
CA SER A 137 -2.49 -15.56 -18.95
C SER A 137 -1.52 -16.70 -19.19
N SER A 138 -1.44 -17.65 -18.26
CA SER A 138 -0.63 -18.86 -18.42
C SER A 138 -1.20 -19.82 -19.49
N ASP A 139 -2.42 -19.57 -19.96
CA ASP A 139 -3.09 -20.36 -20.99
C ASP A 139 -2.70 -19.93 -22.41
N ALA A 140 -1.84 -18.93 -22.53
CA ALA A 140 -1.37 -18.42 -23.83
C ALA A 140 -0.24 -19.27 -24.43
N SER A 141 0.04 -20.41 -23.87
CA SER A 141 1.04 -21.35 -24.38
C SER A 141 0.49 -22.29 -25.45
#